data_c215e692b77a0e2b38225e32aa2257a9
#
_entry.id   c215e692b77a0e2b38225e32aa2257a9
#
_cell.length_a   1.000
_cell.length_b   1.000
_cell.length_c   1.000
_cell.angle_alpha   90.00
_cell.angle_beta   90.00
_cell.angle_gamma   90.00
#
_symmetry.space_group_name_H-M   'P 1'
#
loop_
_entity.id
_entity.type
_entity.pdbx_description
1 polymer ?
#
loop_
_entity_poly.entity_id
_entity_poly.type
_entity_poly.pdbx_seq_one_letter_code
_entity_poly.pdbx_strand_id
1 'polypeptide(L)'
;MRLTTQDTAFNPSTKDLPQPCDPGLYSIYNRNTECPDAHSNTGRIIFVDSVNGQLYIYKMDDGSEIKLYQDTNIPNTNKKSQELQVGDSLEGKIIHSISHRAMTTKEFKSFTKDAYIDTYNDRRFASWRRVSKTVNFGVLFNCSAPTLGQQLEDAGYTFDEAIEFLELTNNLPFYNQLLLKNNKMKKEKVAFLAAATLMLENYYKGFPGVPERTQREFKFAWKNGYSRCWHGPVRHLPELRYMKRNREGQVIGADQRLFSSMVSNRLNQAGNSPIQCMEMRVAGATISEVYDYIEEWNLKSHLYNMVHDSEDWVIYKPEVDLVCSLINACSTWIREPYYDIDMCMDFTLNSPMKGYVNNIYHGGQENPFKIKPIDEAVDEWNKAHFDSEKNEYLPGFTPIKWHGCKI
;
A
#
# COMPACT_ATOMS: atom_id res chain seq x y z
N MET A 1 2.16 2.14 -4.05
CA MET A 1 3.07 2.64 -2.98
C MET A 1 4.47 2.06 -3.06
N ARG A 2 4.67 0.75 -3.21
CA ARG A 2 6.03 0.20 -3.34
C ARG A 2 6.83 0.88 -4.46
N LEU A 3 6.22 1.10 -5.62
CA LEU A 3 6.86 1.78 -6.74
C LEU A 3 7.20 3.26 -6.48
N THR A 4 6.63 3.88 -5.47
CA THR A 4 6.92 5.28 -5.10
C THR A 4 8.01 5.40 -4.05
N THR A 5 8.52 4.29 -3.54
CA THR A 5 9.63 4.28 -2.58
C THR A 5 10.95 4.70 -3.23
N GLN A 6 11.06 4.52 -4.54
CA GLN A 6 12.22 4.85 -5.34
C GLN A 6 11.90 5.93 -6.38
N ASP A 7 12.93 6.59 -6.88
CA ASP A 7 12.78 7.61 -7.89
C ASP A 7 12.39 6.99 -9.24
N THR A 8 11.14 7.20 -9.65
CA THR A 8 10.65 6.74 -10.96
C THR A 8 11.10 7.63 -12.12
N ALA A 9 11.72 8.77 -11.84
CA ALA A 9 12.28 9.67 -12.84
C ALA A 9 13.72 9.26 -13.21
N PHE A 10 13.90 8.03 -13.66
CA PHE A 10 15.19 7.49 -14.03
C PHE A 10 15.92 8.33 -15.10
N ASN A 11 17.19 8.56 -14.89
CA ASN A 11 18.07 9.11 -15.93
C ASN A 11 18.74 7.94 -16.67
N PRO A 12 18.31 7.58 -17.88
CA PRO A 12 18.85 6.44 -18.61
C PRO A 12 20.34 6.58 -18.98
N SER A 13 20.92 7.78 -18.85
CA SER A 13 22.31 8.03 -19.16
C SER A 13 23.27 7.62 -18.02
N THR A 14 22.82 7.46 -16.80
CA THR A 14 23.68 7.17 -15.65
C THR A 14 23.84 5.70 -15.35
N LYS A 15 22.94 4.83 -15.83
CA LYS A 15 22.85 3.40 -15.47
C LYS A 15 22.75 3.13 -13.96
N ASP A 16 22.54 4.16 -13.16
CA ASP A 16 22.42 4.02 -11.72
C ASP A 16 21.03 3.51 -11.36
N LEU A 17 20.95 2.68 -10.34
CA LEU A 17 19.67 2.26 -9.78
C LEU A 17 18.88 3.48 -9.26
N PRO A 18 17.56 3.46 -9.38
CA PRO A 18 16.73 4.52 -8.82
C PRO A 18 17.03 4.71 -7.34
N GLN A 19 17.31 5.94 -6.94
CA GLN A 19 17.54 6.24 -5.53
C GLN A 19 16.22 6.24 -4.77
N PRO A 20 16.20 5.88 -3.48
CA PRO A 20 15.02 6.01 -2.65
C PRO A 20 14.48 7.44 -2.69
N CYS A 21 13.20 7.61 -3.02
CA CYS A 21 12.58 8.94 -3.04
C CYS A 21 12.20 9.40 -1.64
N ASP A 22 11.98 8.47 -0.73
CA ASP A 22 11.64 8.74 0.66
C ASP A 22 12.18 7.62 1.57
N PRO A 23 13.09 7.94 2.51
CA PRO A 23 13.66 6.95 3.42
C PRO A 23 12.63 6.26 4.30
N GLY A 24 11.56 6.96 4.71
CA GLY A 24 10.49 6.41 5.52
C GLY A 24 9.68 5.36 4.75
N LEU A 25 9.26 5.69 3.52
CA LEU A 25 8.58 4.72 2.64
C LEU A 25 9.47 3.54 2.29
N TYR A 26 10.76 3.81 1.99
CA TYR A 26 11.72 2.76 1.70
C TYR A 26 11.86 1.78 2.86
N SER A 27 11.94 2.29 4.10
CA SER A 27 12.07 1.45 5.30
C SER A 27 10.87 0.50 5.51
N ILE A 28 9.68 0.85 5.03
CA ILE A 28 8.48 0.00 5.13
C ILE A 28 8.61 -1.27 4.29
N TYR A 29 9.27 -1.16 3.13
CA TYR A 29 9.32 -2.23 2.14
C TYR A 29 10.69 -2.86 1.99
N ASN A 30 11.67 -2.42 2.78
CA ASN A 30 12.99 -3.05 2.83
C ASN A 30 12.84 -4.53 3.23
N ARG A 31 13.65 -5.39 2.61
CA ARG A 31 13.66 -6.87 2.83
C ARG A 31 13.76 -7.28 4.31
N ASN A 32 14.32 -6.42 5.15
CA ASN A 32 14.48 -6.67 6.59
C ASN A 32 13.29 -6.18 7.45
N THR A 33 12.23 -5.67 6.85
CA THR A 33 11.09 -5.11 7.59
C THR A 33 10.15 -6.22 8.07
N GLU A 34 9.90 -6.27 9.38
CA GLU A 34 8.98 -7.25 9.99
C GLU A 34 7.51 -7.08 9.56
N CYS A 35 7.12 -5.89 9.12
CA CYS A 35 5.74 -5.58 8.73
C CYS A 35 5.69 -4.65 7.51
N PRO A 36 5.76 -5.18 6.28
CA PRO A 36 5.71 -4.40 5.05
C PRO A 36 4.28 -3.94 4.71
N ASP A 37 3.62 -3.23 5.63
CA ASP A 37 2.25 -2.74 5.49
C ASP A 37 2.22 -1.21 5.58
N ALA A 38 2.19 -0.56 4.41
CA ALA A 38 2.13 0.90 4.34
C ALA A 38 0.87 1.50 4.96
N HIS A 39 -0.26 0.81 4.89
CA HIS A 39 -1.51 1.33 5.45
C HIS A 39 -1.46 1.34 6.98
N SER A 40 -0.93 0.28 7.58
CA SER A 40 -0.74 0.24 9.04
C SER A 40 0.34 1.22 9.50
N ASN A 41 1.43 1.38 8.75
CA ASN A 41 2.46 2.37 9.08
C ASN A 41 1.91 3.80 9.01
N THR A 42 1.16 4.14 7.97
CA THR A 42 0.51 5.44 7.83
C THR A 42 -0.51 5.67 8.95
N GLY A 43 -1.30 4.64 9.31
CA GLY A 43 -2.24 4.73 10.42
C GLY A 43 -1.54 5.03 11.75
N ARG A 44 -0.43 4.36 12.01
CA ARG A 44 0.40 4.63 13.19
C ARG A 44 0.90 6.08 13.20
N ILE A 45 1.44 6.57 12.08
CA ILE A 45 1.96 7.94 11.98
C ILE A 45 0.85 8.97 12.19
N ILE A 46 -0.30 8.80 11.52
CA ILE A 46 -1.38 9.79 11.55
C ILE A 46 -2.13 9.81 12.88
N PHE A 47 -2.43 8.64 13.46
CA PHE A 47 -3.33 8.51 14.58
C PHE A 47 -2.66 8.19 15.92
N VAL A 48 -1.44 7.66 15.90
CA VAL A 48 -0.73 7.28 17.14
C VAL A 48 0.42 8.22 17.39
N ASP A 49 1.36 8.35 16.45
CA ASP A 49 2.54 9.19 16.64
C ASP A 49 2.19 10.67 16.76
N SER A 50 1.18 11.12 15.99
CA SER A 50 0.74 12.53 15.99
C SER A 50 0.21 13.02 17.35
N VAL A 51 -0.21 12.11 18.21
CA VAL A 51 -0.71 12.37 19.56
C VAL A 51 0.20 11.85 20.66
N ASN A 52 1.40 11.38 20.32
CA ASN A 52 2.31 10.68 21.23
C ASN A 52 1.64 9.52 22.00
N GLY A 53 0.77 8.80 21.29
CA GLY A 53 0.01 7.70 21.86
C GLY A 53 0.90 6.55 22.33
N GLN A 54 0.60 6.01 23.50
CA GLN A 54 1.41 4.99 24.17
C GLN A 54 0.75 3.63 24.13
N LEU A 55 1.57 2.60 23.96
CA LEU A 55 1.22 1.21 24.15
C LEU A 55 1.61 0.80 25.59
N TYR A 56 0.64 0.37 26.38
CA TYR A 56 0.82 -0.16 27.73
C TYR A 56 1.03 -1.67 27.66
N ILE A 57 2.05 -2.17 28.34
CA ILE A 57 2.43 -3.58 28.38
C ILE A 57 2.31 -4.05 29.83
N TYR A 58 1.39 -4.96 30.05
CA TYR A 58 1.09 -5.55 31.36
C TYR A 58 1.68 -6.95 31.40
N LYS A 59 2.66 -7.17 32.27
CA LYS A 59 3.18 -8.51 32.57
C LYS A 59 2.34 -9.12 33.69
N MET A 60 1.81 -10.30 33.42
CA MET A 60 0.92 -10.99 34.32
C MET A 60 1.70 -11.93 35.25
N ASP A 61 1.05 -12.36 36.35
CA ASP A 61 1.60 -13.31 37.32
C ASP A 61 1.97 -14.66 36.74
N ASP A 62 1.31 -15.09 35.66
CA ASP A 62 1.63 -16.32 34.92
C ASP A 62 2.77 -16.16 33.88
N GLY A 63 3.38 -14.97 33.80
CA GLY A 63 4.44 -14.63 32.84
C GLY A 63 3.95 -14.22 31.47
N SER A 64 2.64 -14.25 31.19
CA SER A 64 2.08 -13.75 29.92
C SER A 64 2.11 -12.22 29.85
N GLU A 65 1.97 -11.67 28.64
CA GLU A 65 1.89 -10.23 28.38
C GLU A 65 0.56 -9.88 27.73
N ILE A 66 -0.10 -8.82 28.23
CA ILE A 66 -1.24 -8.18 27.60
C ILE A 66 -0.83 -6.78 27.17
N LYS A 67 -1.15 -6.39 25.93
CA LYS A 67 -0.80 -5.09 25.36
C LYS A 67 -2.07 -4.33 25.04
N LEU A 68 -2.22 -3.13 25.58
CA LEU A 68 -3.37 -2.25 25.36
C LEU A 68 -2.88 -0.86 24.92
N TYR A 69 -3.62 -0.26 23.99
CA TYR A 69 -3.38 1.13 23.64
C TYR A 69 -3.96 2.06 24.71
N GLN A 70 -3.37 3.24 24.84
CA GLN A 70 -3.87 4.33 25.67
C GLN A 70 -5.37 4.58 25.41
N ASP A 71 -6.11 4.90 26.47
CA ASP A 71 -7.56 5.15 26.44
C ASP A 71 -8.44 3.96 26.02
N THR A 72 -7.88 2.74 25.90
CA THR A 72 -8.69 1.54 25.70
C THR A 72 -9.54 1.26 26.95
N ASN A 73 -10.85 1.10 26.73
CA ASN A 73 -11.78 0.74 27.81
C ASN A 73 -11.54 -0.70 28.26
N ILE A 74 -11.46 -0.92 29.57
CA ILE A 74 -11.30 -2.26 30.14
C ILE A 74 -12.68 -2.89 30.34
N PRO A 75 -12.96 -4.04 29.71
CA PRO A 75 -14.25 -4.71 29.84
C PRO A 75 -14.66 -4.94 31.29
N ASN A 76 -15.94 -4.75 31.60
CA ASN A 76 -16.52 -4.93 32.95
C ASN A 76 -15.95 -4.02 34.05
N THR A 77 -15.26 -2.95 33.66
CA THR A 77 -14.76 -1.93 34.57
C THR A 77 -15.08 -0.53 34.05
N ASN A 78 -14.94 0.50 34.91
CA ASN A 78 -14.97 1.90 34.49
C ASN A 78 -13.57 2.46 34.23
N LYS A 79 -12.54 1.59 34.18
CA LYS A 79 -11.14 1.99 33.99
C LYS A 79 -10.76 1.99 32.54
N LYS A 80 -9.83 2.88 32.22
CA LYS A 80 -9.08 2.87 30.96
C LYS A 80 -7.72 2.19 31.15
N SER A 81 -7.09 1.78 30.05
CA SER A 81 -5.81 1.07 30.08
C SER A 81 -4.77 1.76 30.96
N GLN A 82 -4.56 3.08 30.85
CA GLN A 82 -3.56 3.81 31.66
C GLN A 82 -3.92 3.94 33.17
N GLU A 83 -5.14 3.59 33.54
CA GLU A 83 -5.60 3.65 34.96
C GLU A 83 -5.41 2.34 35.70
N LEU A 84 -4.96 1.29 35.01
CA LEU A 84 -4.65 0.00 35.63
C LEU A 84 -3.36 0.10 36.45
N GLN A 85 -3.33 -0.60 37.59
CA GLN A 85 -2.22 -0.64 38.55
C GLN A 85 -1.72 -2.07 38.75
N VAL A 86 -0.49 -2.20 39.25
CA VAL A 86 0.04 -3.48 39.73
C VAL A 86 -0.88 -4.02 40.85
N GLY A 87 -1.29 -5.27 40.70
CA GLY A 87 -2.28 -5.91 41.58
C GLY A 87 -3.71 -5.89 41.07
N ASP A 88 -4.02 -5.08 40.04
CA ASP A 88 -5.31 -5.18 39.32
C ASP A 88 -5.42 -6.51 38.55
N SER A 89 -6.65 -6.98 38.33
CA SER A 89 -6.92 -8.16 37.51
C SER A 89 -7.30 -7.75 36.10
N LEU A 90 -6.68 -8.42 35.08
CA LEU A 90 -6.99 -8.28 33.67
C LEU A 90 -7.07 -9.67 33.05
N GLU A 91 -8.20 -9.98 32.43
CA GLU A 91 -8.51 -11.32 31.88
C GLU A 91 -8.34 -12.47 32.91
N GLY A 92 -8.68 -12.20 34.16
CA GLY A 92 -8.58 -13.19 35.23
C GLY A 92 -7.18 -13.42 35.80
N LYS A 93 -6.16 -12.65 35.38
CA LYS A 93 -4.78 -12.70 35.84
C LYS A 93 -4.41 -11.42 36.55
N ILE A 94 -3.43 -11.50 37.46
CA ILE A 94 -2.99 -10.33 38.24
C ILE A 94 -1.83 -9.64 37.54
N ILE A 95 -1.90 -8.32 37.42
CA ILE A 95 -0.83 -7.50 36.85
C ILE A 95 0.36 -7.47 37.81
N HIS A 96 1.49 -8.02 37.36
CA HIS A 96 2.75 -8.04 38.13
C HIS A 96 3.60 -6.79 37.90
N SER A 97 3.67 -6.32 36.62
CA SER A 97 4.39 -5.09 36.29
C SER A 97 3.78 -4.39 35.09
N ILE A 98 3.99 -3.08 34.99
CA ILE A 98 3.48 -2.23 33.89
C ILE A 98 4.64 -1.44 33.32
N SER A 99 4.71 -1.44 31.97
CA SER A 99 5.59 -0.55 31.21
C SER A 99 4.81 0.06 30.06
N HIS A 100 5.33 1.13 29.47
CA HIS A 100 4.72 1.74 28.29
C HIS A 100 5.79 2.22 27.32
N ARG A 101 5.45 2.27 26.05
CA ARG A 101 6.30 2.77 24.97
C ARG A 101 5.48 3.15 23.73
N ALA A 102 6.14 3.74 22.73
CA ALA A 102 5.55 3.94 21.42
C ALA A 102 5.14 2.61 20.78
N MET A 103 4.04 2.62 20.03
CA MET A 103 3.51 1.46 19.30
C MET A 103 4.28 1.22 18.01
N THR A 104 4.57 -0.04 17.70
CA THR A 104 5.15 -0.44 16.41
C THR A 104 4.07 -0.61 15.34
N THR A 105 4.47 -0.59 14.06
CA THR A 105 3.54 -0.85 12.94
C THR A 105 2.93 -2.24 13.01
N LYS A 106 3.70 -3.24 13.44
CA LYS A 106 3.24 -4.62 13.61
C LYS A 106 2.13 -4.72 14.67
N GLU A 107 2.31 -4.02 15.78
CA GLU A 107 1.32 -3.94 16.85
C GLU A 107 0.07 -3.18 16.40
N PHE A 108 0.23 -2.03 15.74
CA PHE A 108 -0.91 -1.33 15.15
C PHE A 108 -1.73 -2.27 14.24
N LYS A 109 -1.07 -3.02 13.36
CA LYS A 109 -1.73 -3.99 12.47
C LYS A 109 -2.43 -5.10 13.26
N SER A 110 -1.83 -5.59 14.35
CA SER A 110 -2.44 -6.63 15.16
C SER A 110 -3.74 -6.18 15.83
N PHE A 111 -3.82 -4.90 16.22
CA PHE A 111 -5.01 -4.32 16.87
C PHE A 111 -6.19 -4.09 15.90
N THR A 112 -5.97 -4.21 14.59
CA THR A 112 -7.07 -4.18 13.60
C THR A 112 -7.79 -5.52 13.45
N LYS A 113 -7.36 -6.58 14.14
CA LYS A 113 -7.96 -7.91 14.03
C LYS A 113 -9.20 -8.04 14.92
N ASP A 114 -10.15 -8.81 14.44
CA ASP A 114 -11.45 -9.02 15.09
C ASP A 114 -11.30 -9.50 16.55
N ALA A 115 -10.33 -10.40 16.84
CA ALA A 115 -10.09 -10.89 18.20
C ALA A 115 -9.79 -9.75 19.20
N TYR A 116 -9.01 -8.74 18.81
CA TYR A 116 -8.74 -7.58 19.67
C TYR A 116 -10.00 -6.71 19.81
N ILE A 117 -10.69 -6.44 18.70
CA ILE A 117 -11.92 -5.63 18.69
C ILE A 117 -13.01 -6.29 19.53
N ASP A 118 -13.17 -7.60 19.46
CA ASP A 118 -14.15 -8.35 20.22
C ASP A 118 -13.85 -8.32 21.74
N THR A 119 -12.56 -8.48 22.11
CA THR A 119 -12.14 -8.50 23.52
C THR A 119 -12.27 -7.13 24.18
N TYR A 120 -11.80 -6.07 23.52
CA TYR A 120 -11.73 -4.73 24.12
C TYR A 120 -12.75 -3.75 23.52
N ASN A 121 -13.55 -4.17 22.54
CA ASN A 121 -14.51 -3.34 21.80
C ASN A 121 -13.90 -2.04 21.23
N ASP A 122 -12.62 -2.06 20.93
CA ASP A 122 -11.87 -0.90 20.41
C ASP A 122 -11.82 -0.92 18.88
N ARG A 123 -12.85 -0.35 18.25
CA ARG A 123 -12.99 -0.30 16.80
C ARG A 123 -12.16 0.80 16.13
N ARG A 124 -11.50 1.65 16.91
CA ARG A 124 -10.70 2.77 16.39
C ARG A 124 -9.64 2.31 15.40
N PHE A 125 -8.90 1.24 15.72
CA PHE A 125 -7.82 0.74 14.88
C PHE A 125 -8.29 0.27 13.50
N ALA A 126 -9.43 -0.39 13.42
CA ALA A 126 -10.01 -0.79 12.13
C ALA A 126 -10.40 0.42 11.28
N SER A 127 -11.03 1.43 11.89
CA SER A 127 -11.35 2.70 11.25
C SER A 127 -10.08 3.45 10.82
N TRP A 128 -9.10 3.61 11.69
CA TRP A 128 -7.83 4.27 11.41
C TRP A 128 -7.07 3.63 10.25
N ARG A 129 -7.05 2.30 10.19
CA ARG A 129 -6.43 1.60 9.06
C ARG A 129 -7.19 1.81 7.75
N ARG A 130 -8.52 1.81 7.78
CA ARG A 130 -9.37 2.12 6.61
C ARG A 130 -9.10 3.54 6.09
N VAL A 131 -9.11 4.52 6.99
CA VAL A 131 -8.79 5.93 6.68
C VAL A 131 -7.38 6.06 6.11
N SER A 132 -6.40 5.40 6.70
CA SER A 132 -5.02 5.41 6.22
C SER A 132 -4.88 4.87 4.79
N LYS A 133 -5.69 3.88 4.42
CA LYS A 133 -5.75 3.40 3.04
C LYS A 133 -6.21 4.52 2.10
N THR A 134 -7.27 5.25 2.45
CA THR A 134 -7.78 6.39 1.67
C THR A 134 -6.74 7.52 1.58
N VAL A 135 -6.07 7.86 2.68
CA VAL A 135 -5.00 8.87 2.69
C VAL A 135 -3.85 8.47 1.77
N ASN A 136 -3.38 7.22 1.86
CA ASN A 136 -2.31 6.72 1.01
C ASN A 136 -2.63 6.85 -0.48
N PHE A 137 -3.83 6.45 -0.89
CA PHE A 137 -4.24 6.61 -2.29
C PHE A 137 -4.39 8.09 -2.65
N GLY A 138 -5.03 8.89 -1.81
CA GLY A 138 -5.18 10.32 -2.04
C GLY A 138 -3.85 11.04 -2.24
N VAL A 139 -2.86 10.75 -1.40
CA VAL A 139 -1.52 11.36 -1.51
C VAL A 139 -0.80 10.94 -2.79
N LEU A 140 -0.87 9.65 -3.16
CA LEU A 140 -0.27 9.17 -4.41
C LEU A 140 -0.80 9.89 -5.63
N PHE A 141 -2.09 10.22 -5.62
CA PHE A 141 -2.77 10.97 -6.68
C PHE A 141 -2.74 12.49 -6.47
N ASN A 142 -1.92 12.97 -5.52
CA ASN A 142 -1.78 14.40 -5.20
C ASN A 142 -3.12 15.09 -4.98
N CYS A 143 -4.03 14.46 -4.21
CA CYS A 143 -5.32 15.06 -3.90
C CYS A 143 -5.15 16.26 -2.96
N SER A 144 -6.05 17.22 -3.11
CA SER A 144 -6.16 18.34 -2.17
C SER A 144 -6.93 17.95 -0.91
N ALA A 145 -6.76 18.70 0.18
CA ALA A 145 -7.51 18.45 1.42
C ALA A 145 -9.04 18.42 1.23
N PRO A 146 -9.68 19.30 0.43
CA PRO A 146 -11.10 19.18 0.12
C PRO A 146 -11.47 17.86 -0.58
N THR A 147 -10.63 17.43 -1.53
CA THR A 147 -10.85 16.17 -2.25
C THR A 147 -10.67 14.97 -1.31
N LEU A 148 -9.63 14.98 -0.48
CA LEU A 148 -9.43 13.92 0.52
C LEU A 148 -10.58 13.89 1.53
N GLY A 149 -11.04 15.06 2.01
CA GLY A 149 -12.19 15.12 2.93
C GLY A 149 -13.44 14.48 2.35
N GLN A 150 -13.73 14.68 1.05
CA GLN A 150 -14.83 14.01 0.37
C GLN A 150 -14.59 12.50 0.26
N GLN A 151 -13.37 12.06 -0.09
CA GLN A 151 -13.02 10.63 -0.16
C GLN A 151 -13.13 9.92 1.19
N LEU A 152 -12.78 10.60 2.28
CA LEU A 152 -12.95 10.08 3.64
C LEU A 152 -14.43 9.85 3.97
N GLU A 153 -15.29 10.82 3.69
CA GLU A 153 -16.74 10.70 3.86
C GLU A 153 -17.31 9.54 3.02
N ASP A 154 -16.92 9.46 1.74
CA ASP A 154 -17.35 8.39 0.83
C ASP A 154 -16.87 7.00 1.30
N ALA A 155 -15.72 6.94 1.98
CA ALA A 155 -15.18 5.73 2.60
C ALA A 155 -15.82 5.40 3.96
N GLY A 156 -16.82 6.17 4.39
CA GLY A 156 -17.56 5.96 5.63
C GLY A 156 -16.87 6.46 6.89
N TYR A 157 -15.95 7.44 6.78
CA TYR A 157 -15.44 8.17 7.92
C TYR A 157 -16.53 9.12 8.42
N THR A 158 -16.85 9.02 9.70
CA THR A 158 -17.99 9.75 10.26
C THR A 158 -17.60 11.13 10.79
N PHE A 159 -18.60 11.99 10.99
CA PHE A 159 -18.39 13.30 11.62
C PHE A 159 -17.80 13.17 13.02
N ASP A 160 -18.32 12.24 13.82
CA ASP A 160 -17.84 12.02 15.19
C ASP A 160 -16.39 11.54 15.22
N GLU A 161 -15.99 10.63 14.31
CA GLU A 161 -14.60 10.21 14.17
C GLU A 161 -13.69 11.37 13.76
N ALA A 162 -14.17 12.28 12.89
CA ALA A 162 -13.40 13.45 12.50
C ALA A 162 -13.22 14.43 13.67
N ILE A 163 -14.26 14.67 14.46
CA ILE A 163 -14.19 15.51 15.66
C ILE A 163 -13.28 14.86 16.73
N GLU A 164 -13.41 13.56 16.98
CA GLU A 164 -12.52 12.83 17.89
C GLU A 164 -11.04 12.99 17.49
N PHE A 165 -10.73 12.85 16.19
CA PHE A 165 -9.37 13.07 15.69
C PHE A 165 -8.86 14.49 15.93
N LEU A 166 -9.71 15.49 15.70
CA LEU A 166 -9.38 16.91 15.95
C LEU A 166 -9.18 17.20 17.44
N GLU A 167 -9.93 16.55 18.30
CA GLU A 167 -9.76 16.63 19.77
C GLU A 167 -8.45 15.98 20.21
N LEU A 168 -8.19 14.75 19.80
CA LEU A 168 -6.98 14.02 20.13
C LEU A 168 -5.71 14.75 19.69
N THR A 169 -5.77 15.45 18.57
CA THR A 169 -4.64 16.24 18.05
C THR A 169 -4.61 17.69 18.54
N ASN A 170 -5.51 18.09 19.45
CA ASN A 170 -5.67 19.47 19.94
C ASN A 170 -5.94 20.50 18.84
N ASN A 171 -6.64 20.11 17.77
CA ASN A 171 -6.92 20.94 16.61
C ASN A 171 -8.38 21.43 16.47
N LEU A 172 -9.21 21.34 17.52
CA LEU A 172 -10.52 21.97 17.53
C LEU A 172 -10.50 23.49 17.25
N PRO A 173 -9.51 24.25 17.74
CA PRO A 173 -9.40 25.68 17.39
C PRO A 173 -9.24 25.89 15.89
N PHE A 174 -8.49 25.06 15.18
CA PHE A 174 -8.34 25.10 13.71
C PHE A 174 -9.68 24.83 13.01
N TYR A 175 -10.41 23.80 13.45
CA TYR A 175 -11.76 23.53 12.93
C TYR A 175 -12.70 24.72 13.12
N ASN A 176 -12.72 25.33 14.30
CA ASN A 176 -13.55 26.50 14.58
C ASN A 176 -13.19 27.70 13.69
N GLN A 177 -11.90 27.93 13.42
CA GLN A 177 -11.47 28.95 12.46
C GLN A 177 -11.96 28.67 11.04
N LEU A 178 -11.92 27.40 10.61
CA LEU A 178 -12.43 26.99 9.30
C LEU A 178 -13.95 27.14 9.20
N LEU A 179 -14.70 26.87 10.27
CA LEU A 179 -16.15 27.12 10.33
C LEU A 179 -16.48 28.60 10.09
N LEU A 180 -15.74 29.49 10.74
CA LEU A 180 -15.94 30.93 10.55
C LEU A 180 -15.64 31.39 9.10
N LYS A 181 -14.57 30.84 8.50
CA LYS A 181 -14.19 31.16 7.11
C LYS A 181 -15.14 30.56 6.08
N ASN A 182 -15.73 29.41 6.37
CA ASN A 182 -16.58 28.62 5.46
C ASN A 182 -18.03 28.57 5.95
N ASN A 183 -18.58 29.69 6.37
CA ASN A 183 -19.90 29.77 6.99
C ASN A 183 -21.08 29.29 6.12
N LYS A 184 -20.85 29.06 4.82
CA LYS A 184 -21.84 28.52 3.88
C LYS A 184 -21.73 26.98 3.73
N MET A 185 -20.69 26.37 4.27
CA MET A 185 -20.51 24.91 4.25
C MET A 185 -21.17 24.27 5.46
N LYS A 186 -21.64 23.02 5.30
CA LYS A 186 -22.12 22.22 6.42
C LYS A 186 -20.97 21.93 7.39
N LYS A 187 -21.27 21.86 8.68
CA LYS A 187 -20.28 21.63 9.74
C LYS A 187 -19.49 20.32 9.52
N GLU A 188 -20.18 19.28 9.06
CA GLU A 188 -19.59 17.97 8.75
C GLU A 188 -18.53 18.10 7.64
N LYS A 189 -18.83 18.82 6.57
CA LYS A 189 -17.88 19.07 5.48
C LYS A 189 -16.65 19.85 5.93
N VAL A 190 -16.82 20.79 6.85
CA VAL A 190 -15.71 21.55 7.42
C VAL A 190 -14.87 20.67 8.36
N ALA A 191 -15.50 19.74 9.11
CA ALA A 191 -14.76 18.78 9.94
C ALA A 191 -13.91 17.83 9.09
N PHE A 192 -14.47 17.27 8.01
CA PHE A 192 -13.71 16.45 7.08
C PHE A 192 -12.57 17.22 6.41
N LEU A 193 -12.78 18.48 6.03
CA LEU A 193 -11.74 19.34 5.49
C LEU A 193 -10.62 19.57 6.51
N ALA A 194 -10.95 19.86 7.77
CA ALA A 194 -9.99 20.07 8.84
C ALA A 194 -9.17 18.79 9.11
N ALA A 195 -9.86 17.66 9.28
CA ALA A 195 -9.22 16.37 9.50
C ALA A 195 -8.31 15.97 8.33
N ALA A 196 -8.78 16.11 7.09
CA ALA A 196 -8.00 15.82 5.89
C ALA A 196 -6.74 16.69 5.78
N THR A 197 -6.84 17.98 6.14
CA THR A 197 -5.68 18.88 6.14
C THR A 197 -4.60 18.38 7.09
N LEU A 198 -4.97 18.06 8.32
CA LEU A 198 -4.03 17.55 9.33
C LEU A 198 -3.48 16.17 9.00
N MET A 199 -4.31 15.29 8.42
CA MET A 199 -3.85 13.97 7.98
C MET A 199 -2.79 14.09 6.88
N LEU A 200 -2.98 15.00 5.92
CA LEU A 200 -1.98 15.29 4.88
C LEU A 200 -0.69 15.87 5.48
N GLU A 201 -0.81 16.82 6.41
CA GLU A 201 0.35 17.40 7.09
C GLU A 201 1.14 16.35 7.87
N ASN A 202 0.48 15.49 8.63
CA ASN A 202 1.12 14.41 9.38
C ASN A 202 1.74 13.38 8.45
N TYR A 203 1.07 13.04 7.34
CA TYR A 203 1.63 12.18 6.31
C TYR A 203 2.93 12.75 5.74
N TYR A 204 2.94 14.02 5.34
CA TYR A 204 4.12 14.67 4.75
C TYR A 204 5.24 14.90 5.77
N LYS A 205 4.94 15.03 7.05
CA LYS A 205 5.96 15.01 8.12
C LYS A 205 6.63 13.63 8.24
N GLY A 206 5.84 12.56 8.13
CA GLY A 206 6.34 11.19 8.15
C GLY A 206 7.09 10.78 6.88
N PHE A 207 6.71 11.36 5.73
CA PHE A 207 7.23 11.03 4.41
C PHE A 207 7.57 12.28 3.59
N PRO A 208 8.61 13.03 3.97
CA PRO A 208 8.93 14.32 3.34
C PRO A 208 9.38 14.20 1.89
N GLY A 209 9.96 13.09 1.48
CA GLY A 209 10.38 12.85 0.10
C GLY A 209 9.22 12.75 -0.89
N VAL A 210 7.99 12.43 -0.44
CA VAL A 210 6.81 12.29 -1.31
C VAL A 210 6.42 13.63 -1.95
N PRO A 211 6.21 14.72 -1.20
CA PRO A 211 5.92 16.02 -1.81
C PRO A 211 7.10 16.56 -2.61
N GLU A 212 8.35 16.32 -2.21
CA GLU A 212 9.53 16.72 -2.96
C GLU A 212 9.59 16.05 -4.34
N ARG A 213 9.34 14.74 -4.40
CA ARG A 213 9.21 14.01 -5.67
C ARG A 213 8.13 14.61 -6.55
N THR A 214 6.93 14.83 -6.00
CA THR A 214 5.81 15.39 -6.74
C THR A 214 6.16 16.77 -7.34
N GLN A 215 6.80 17.64 -6.56
CA GLN A 215 7.26 18.94 -7.02
C GLN A 215 8.32 18.85 -8.13
N ARG A 216 9.23 17.88 -8.04
CA ARG A 216 10.24 17.62 -9.07
C ARG A 216 9.59 17.20 -10.39
N GLU A 217 8.62 16.27 -10.35
CA GLU A 217 7.89 15.83 -11.54
C GLU A 217 7.06 16.97 -12.15
N PHE A 218 6.45 17.81 -11.33
CA PHE A 218 5.74 18.99 -11.79
C PHE A 218 6.66 19.99 -12.51
N LYS A 219 7.82 20.30 -11.92
CA LYS A 219 8.81 21.19 -12.53
C LYS A 219 9.32 20.63 -13.85
N PHE A 220 9.58 19.31 -13.90
CA PHE A 220 10.04 18.65 -15.11
C PHE A 220 8.99 18.72 -16.22
N ALA A 221 7.74 18.33 -15.93
CA ALA A 221 6.66 18.34 -16.91
C ALA A 221 6.33 19.76 -17.39
N TRP A 222 6.37 20.71 -16.49
CA TRP A 222 6.20 22.12 -16.83
C TRP A 222 7.24 22.64 -17.84
N LYS A 223 8.50 22.28 -17.62
CA LYS A 223 9.60 22.70 -18.49
C LYS A 223 9.54 22.00 -19.85
N ASN A 224 9.20 20.73 -19.89
CA ASN A 224 9.40 19.88 -21.05
C ASN A 224 8.11 19.57 -21.84
N GLY A 225 6.92 19.76 -21.24
CA GLY A 225 5.62 19.45 -21.86
C GLY A 225 5.32 17.95 -21.92
N TYR A 226 5.98 17.15 -21.09
CA TYR A 226 5.72 15.72 -20.93
C TYR A 226 6.18 15.24 -19.56
N SER A 227 5.61 14.14 -19.07
CA SER A 227 6.18 13.34 -17.99
C SER A 227 6.88 12.12 -18.58
N ARG A 228 7.92 11.65 -17.90
CA ARG A 228 8.69 10.47 -18.31
C ARG A 228 8.48 9.34 -17.33
N CYS A 229 8.32 8.16 -17.86
CA CYS A 229 8.32 6.94 -17.08
C CYS A 229 9.72 6.32 -17.10
N TRP A 230 10.00 5.52 -16.10
CA TRP A 230 11.16 4.67 -16.13
C TRP A 230 11.08 3.72 -17.33
N HIS A 231 12.19 3.39 -17.97
CA HIS A 231 12.25 2.63 -19.24
C HIS A 231 11.64 3.28 -20.49
N GLY A 232 11.59 4.60 -20.53
CA GLY A 232 11.44 5.33 -21.76
C GLY A 232 10.06 5.80 -22.20
N PRO A 233 8.91 5.19 -21.83
CA PRO A 233 7.62 5.77 -22.23
C PRO A 233 7.45 7.17 -21.67
N VAL A 234 6.82 8.03 -22.45
CA VAL A 234 6.52 9.40 -22.07
C VAL A 234 5.03 9.68 -22.24
N ARG A 235 4.46 10.45 -21.32
CA ARG A 235 3.13 11.01 -21.47
C ARG A 235 3.24 12.46 -21.90
N HIS A 236 2.82 12.75 -23.12
CA HIS A 236 2.81 14.11 -23.63
C HIS A 236 1.74 14.95 -22.94
N LEU A 237 2.15 16.15 -22.52
CA LEU A 237 1.32 17.17 -21.85
C LEU A 237 1.58 18.51 -22.54
N PRO A 238 1.27 18.63 -23.86
CA PRO A 238 1.68 19.77 -24.68
C PRO A 238 1.08 21.09 -24.17
N GLU A 239 -0.08 21.01 -23.52
CA GLU A 239 -0.77 22.18 -22.96
C GLU A 239 0.10 22.94 -21.95
N LEU A 240 0.94 22.24 -21.18
CA LEU A 240 1.85 22.88 -20.21
C LEU A 240 2.89 23.77 -20.87
N ARG A 241 3.27 23.49 -22.13
CA ARG A 241 4.23 24.31 -22.90
C ARG A 241 3.62 25.60 -23.43
N TYR A 242 2.34 25.59 -23.75
CA TYR A 242 1.66 26.73 -24.39
C TYR A 242 1.05 27.68 -23.38
N MET A 243 1.09 27.36 -22.09
CA MET A 243 0.58 28.23 -21.03
C MET A 243 1.56 29.36 -20.78
N LYS A 244 1.17 30.59 -21.16
CA LYS A 244 1.93 31.79 -20.85
C LYS A 244 1.75 32.18 -19.39
N ARG A 245 2.87 32.52 -18.76
CA ARG A 245 2.86 33.11 -17.41
C ARG A 245 3.48 34.47 -17.41
N ASN A 246 3.00 35.36 -16.50
CA ASN A 246 3.68 36.61 -16.21
C ASN A 246 4.97 36.36 -15.39
N ARG A 247 5.72 37.43 -15.10
CA ARG A 247 6.95 37.36 -14.31
C ARG A 247 6.71 36.88 -12.87
N GLU A 248 5.49 37.00 -12.36
CA GLU A 248 5.06 36.55 -11.04
C GLU A 248 4.56 35.08 -11.04
N GLY A 249 4.63 34.42 -12.18
CA GLY A 249 4.22 33.01 -12.32
C GLY A 249 2.71 32.78 -12.49
N GLN A 250 1.90 33.85 -12.63
CA GLN A 250 0.47 33.75 -12.85
C GLN A 250 0.15 33.42 -14.31
N VAL A 251 -0.85 32.58 -14.56
CA VAL A 251 -1.30 32.23 -15.91
C VAL A 251 -1.99 33.47 -16.53
N ILE A 252 -1.53 33.84 -17.74
CA ILE A 252 -2.11 34.94 -18.52
C ILE A 252 -3.04 34.34 -19.57
N GLY A 253 -4.32 34.66 -19.52
CA GLY A 253 -5.30 34.20 -20.53
C GLY A 253 -6.74 34.57 -20.17
N ALA A 254 -7.65 34.36 -21.10
CA ALA A 254 -9.02 34.86 -21.05
C ALA A 254 -9.91 34.25 -19.97
N ASP A 255 -9.56 33.06 -19.44
CA ASP A 255 -10.29 32.40 -18.36
C ASP A 255 -9.34 31.76 -17.34
N GLN A 256 -8.95 32.55 -16.35
CA GLN A 256 -8.02 32.09 -15.30
C GLN A 256 -8.51 30.86 -14.52
N ARG A 257 -9.83 30.67 -14.36
CA ARG A 257 -10.37 29.52 -13.61
C ARG A 257 -10.26 28.25 -14.41
N LEU A 258 -10.65 28.27 -15.68
CA LEU A 258 -10.54 27.13 -16.58
C LEU A 258 -9.07 26.74 -16.78
N PHE A 259 -8.19 27.71 -17.00
CA PHE A 259 -6.76 27.51 -17.11
C PHE A 259 -6.15 26.93 -15.81
N SER A 260 -6.52 27.46 -14.66
CA SER A 260 -6.02 26.96 -13.38
C SER A 260 -6.41 25.51 -13.13
N SER A 261 -7.66 25.15 -13.41
CA SER A 261 -8.15 23.76 -13.30
C SER A 261 -7.44 22.83 -14.29
N MET A 262 -7.26 23.25 -15.53
CA MET A 262 -6.58 22.47 -16.56
C MET A 262 -5.10 22.27 -16.22
N VAL A 263 -4.40 23.30 -15.75
CA VAL A 263 -3.00 23.21 -15.30
C VAL A 263 -2.87 22.23 -14.15
N SER A 264 -3.70 22.37 -13.12
CA SER A 264 -3.71 21.47 -11.96
C SER A 264 -3.92 20.02 -12.38
N ASN A 265 -4.88 19.77 -13.27
CA ASN A 265 -5.15 18.44 -13.80
C ASN A 265 -3.95 17.87 -14.57
N ARG A 266 -3.30 18.66 -15.45
CA ARG A 266 -2.11 18.21 -16.20
C ARG A 266 -0.90 17.96 -15.30
N LEU A 267 -0.70 18.76 -14.27
CA LEU A 267 0.35 18.52 -13.28
C LEU A 267 0.07 17.28 -12.46
N ASN A 268 -1.17 17.05 -12.05
CA ASN A 268 -1.55 15.80 -11.39
C ASN A 268 -1.29 14.58 -12.29
N GLN A 269 -1.61 14.67 -13.58
CA GLN A 269 -1.26 13.65 -14.56
C GLN A 269 0.25 13.45 -14.68
N ALA A 270 1.04 14.53 -14.62
CA ALA A 270 2.49 14.45 -14.65
C ALA A 270 3.07 13.70 -13.46
N GLY A 271 2.56 13.94 -12.26
CA GLY A 271 2.98 13.24 -11.04
C GLY A 271 2.56 11.76 -11.00
N ASN A 272 1.40 11.44 -11.58
CA ASN A 272 0.81 10.09 -11.51
C ASN A 272 1.27 9.17 -12.63
N SER A 273 1.50 9.71 -13.83
CA SER A 273 1.85 8.91 -15.03
C SER A 273 3.08 8.05 -14.85
N PRO A 274 4.19 8.51 -14.22
CA PRO A 274 5.35 7.66 -13.98
C PRO A 274 5.03 6.42 -13.13
N ILE A 275 4.16 6.57 -12.12
CA ILE A 275 3.76 5.47 -11.22
C ILE A 275 2.91 4.46 -11.98
N GLN A 276 1.84 4.93 -12.63
CA GLN A 276 0.92 4.08 -13.39
C GLN A 276 1.61 3.37 -14.56
N CYS A 277 2.50 4.10 -15.26
CA CYS A 277 3.27 3.51 -16.36
C CYS A 277 4.21 2.40 -15.86
N MET A 278 4.85 2.59 -14.70
CA MET A 278 5.72 1.58 -14.14
C MET A 278 4.97 0.32 -13.74
N GLU A 279 3.81 0.48 -13.09
CA GLU A 279 2.91 -0.60 -12.74
C GLU A 279 2.53 -1.44 -13.96
N MET A 280 2.03 -0.78 -15.01
CA MET A 280 1.69 -1.42 -16.27
C MET A 280 2.88 -2.11 -16.95
N ARG A 281 4.08 -1.54 -16.83
CA ARG A 281 5.30 -2.11 -17.39
C ARG A 281 5.72 -3.39 -16.65
N VAL A 282 5.69 -3.37 -15.32
CA VAL A 282 6.02 -4.56 -14.52
C VAL A 282 5.03 -5.69 -14.80
N ALA A 283 3.72 -5.39 -14.79
CA ALA A 283 2.70 -6.39 -15.10
C ALA A 283 2.82 -6.92 -16.54
N GLY A 284 2.95 -6.02 -17.53
CA GLY A 284 3.08 -6.43 -18.93
C GLY A 284 4.33 -7.26 -19.20
N ALA A 285 5.46 -6.93 -18.58
CA ALA A 285 6.67 -7.73 -18.71
C ALA A 285 6.51 -9.10 -18.01
N THR A 286 5.91 -9.15 -16.82
CA THR A 286 5.60 -10.41 -16.14
C THR A 286 4.73 -11.31 -17.01
N ILE A 287 3.65 -10.78 -17.56
CA ILE A 287 2.75 -11.52 -18.45
C ILE A 287 3.51 -12.06 -19.67
N SER A 288 4.33 -11.23 -20.32
CA SER A 288 5.09 -11.64 -21.49
C SER A 288 6.01 -12.82 -21.21
N GLU A 289 6.78 -12.75 -20.13
CA GLU A 289 7.68 -13.83 -19.72
C GLU A 289 6.93 -15.11 -19.35
N VAL A 290 5.82 -14.98 -18.61
CA VAL A 290 4.98 -16.14 -18.25
C VAL A 290 4.41 -16.80 -19.48
N TYR A 291 3.96 -16.02 -20.49
CA TYR A 291 3.47 -16.56 -21.75
C TYR A 291 4.53 -17.32 -22.54
N ASP A 292 5.75 -16.78 -22.63
CA ASP A 292 6.86 -17.45 -23.29
C ASP A 292 7.11 -18.85 -22.67
N TYR A 293 7.04 -18.95 -21.35
CA TYR A 293 7.17 -20.24 -20.66
C TYR A 293 5.95 -21.15 -20.83
N ILE A 294 4.74 -20.62 -20.81
CA ILE A 294 3.52 -21.40 -21.05
C ILE A 294 3.59 -22.06 -22.43
N GLU A 295 4.04 -21.33 -23.44
CA GLU A 295 4.21 -21.86 -24.80
C GLU A 295 5.38 -22.85 -24.87
N GLU A 296 6.55 -22.49 -24.33
CA GLU A 296 7.74 -23.35 -24.33
C GLU A 296 7.48 -24.70 -23.61
N TRP A 297 6.79 -24.64 -22.48
CA TRP A 297 6.48 -25.82 -21.67
C TRP A 297 5.18 -26.53 -22.10
N ASN A 298 4.51 -26.05 -23.14
CA ASN A 298 3.24 -26.56 -23.64
C ASN A 298 2.17 -26.73 -22.56
N LEU A 299 2.03 -25.71 -21.67
CA LEU A 299 1.04 -25.69 -20.61
C LEU A 299 -0.35 -25.31 -21.15
N LYS A 300 -1.40 -25.72 -20.42
CA LYS A 300 -2.80 -25.47 -20.76
C LYS A 300 -3.36 -24.21 -20.11
N SER A 301 -2.67 -23.68 -19.15
CA SER A 301 -3.04 -22.45 -18.44
C SER A 301 -2.87 -21.22 -19.31
N HIS A 302 -3.67 -20.20 -19.09
CA HIS A 302 -3.59 -18.96 -19.87
C HIS A 302 -4.12 -17.75 -19.10
N LEU A 303 -3.68 -16.55 -19.47
CA LEU A 303 -4.24 -15.31 -18.98
C LEU A 303 -5.64 -15.12 -19.56
N TYR A 304 -6.59 -14.79 -18.71
CA TYR A 304 -7.95 -14.47 -19.11
C TYR A 304 -8.17 -12.96 -19.24
N ASN A 305 -7.68 -12.19 -18.27
CA ASN A 305 -7.91 -10.77 -18.21
C ASN A 305 -6.81 -10.07 -17.39
N MET A 306 -6.68 -8.77 -17.62
CA MET A 306 -5.82 -7.90 -16.82
C MET A 306 -6.61 -6.62 -16.48
N VAL A 307 -6.71 -6.31 -15.20
CA VAL A 307 -7.41 -5.12 -14.70
C VAL A 307 -6.47 -4.35 -13.76
N HIS A 308 -5.91 -3.25 -14.25
CA HIS A 308 -4.92 -2.44 -13.54
C HIS A 308 -3.68 -3.25 -13.12
N ASP A 309 -3.54 -3.53 -11.83
CA ASP A 309 -2.45 -4.28 -11.19
C ASP A 309 -2.83 -5.74 -10.89
N SER A 310 -4.03 -6.16 -11.30
CA SER A 310 -4.54 -7.52 -11.12
C SER A 310 -4.51 -8.29 -12.43
N GLU A 311 -4.03 -9.51 -12.36
CA GLU A 311 -4.00 -10.47 -13.46
C GLU A 311 -4.92 -11.64 -13.15
N ASP A 312 -5.89 -11.91 -14.03
CA ASP A 312 -6.82 -13.04 -13.91
C ASP A 312 -6.37 -14.19 -14.82
N TRP A 313 -5.93 -15.28 -14.23
CA TRP A 313 -5.45 -16.47 -14.92
C TRP A 313 -6.44 -17.61 -14.84
N VAL A 314 -6.69 -18.29 -15.94
CA VAL A 314 -7.36 -19.59 -15.97
C VAL A 314 -6.27 -20.68 -15.91
N ILE A 315 -6.18 -21.32 -14.75
CA ILE A 315 -5.11 -22.28 -14.50
C ILE A 315 -5.68 -23.71 -14.57
N TYR A 316 -5.04 -24.56 -15.36
CA TYR A 316 -5.33 -25.99 -15.40
C TYR A 316 -4.91 -26.61 -14.07
N LYS A 317 -5.83 -27.32 -13.42
CA LYS A 317 -5.65 -27.77 -12.03
C LYS A 317 -4.31 -28.48 -11.72
N PRO A 318 -3.77 -29.37 -12.57
CA PRO A 318 -2.46 -29.98 -12.35
C PRO A 318 -1.28 -28.99 -12.42
N GLU A 319 -1.45 -27.84 -13.08
CA GLU A 319 -0.39 -26.85 -13.32
C GLU A 319 -0.37 -25.73 -12.24
N VAL A 320 -1.27 -25.76 -11.23
CA VAL A 320 -1.45 -24.66 -10.29
C VAL A 320 -0.15 -24.28 -9.59
N ASP A 321 0.55 -25.24 -8.99
CA ASP A 321 1.77 -24.96 -8.23
C ASP A 321 2.89 -24.43 -9.15
N LEU A 322 3.04 -25.02 -10.33
CA LEU A 322 4.03 -24.61 -11.31
C LEU A 322 3.75 -23.20 -11.83
N VAL A 323 2.52 -22.92 -12.28
CA VAL A 323 2.17 -21.63 -12.89
C VAL A 323 2.17 -20.50 -11.83
N CYS A 324 1.69 -20.75 -10.62
CA CYS A 324 1.78 -19.74 -9.54
C CYS A 324 3.25 -19.43 -9.18
N SER A 325 4.10 -20.45 -9.12
CA SER A 325 5.54 -20.27 -8.88
C SER A 325 6.22 -19.53 -10.04
N LEU A 326 5.83 -19.83 -11.30
CA LEU A 326 6.31 -19.14 -12.49
C LEU A 326 5.94 -17.66 -12.48
N ILE A 327 4.67 -17.32 -12.26
CA ILE A 327 4.19 -15.93 -12.17
C ILE A 327 4.97 -15.17 -11.08
N ASN A 328 5.13 -15.78 -9.92
CA ASN A 328 5.88 -15.16 -8.83
C ASN A 328 7.37 -14.95 -9.18
N ALA A 329 8.00 -15.95 -9.79
CA ALA A 329 9.41 -15.88 -10.21
C ALA A 329 9.63 -14.79 -11.28
N CYS A 330 8.82 -14.75 -12.35
CA CYS A 330 8.89 -13.73 -13.39
C CYS A 330 8.69 -12.33 -12.82
N SER A 331 7.67 -12.16 -12.00
CA SER A 331 7.37 -10.89 -11.33
C SER A 331 8.53 -10.41 -10.42
N THR A 332 9.19 -11.30 -9.71
CA THR A 332 10.35 -10.99 -8.87
C THR A 332 11.58 -10.68 -9.72
N TRP A 333 11.88 -11.51 -10.72
CA TRP A 333 13.02 -11.35 -11.62
C TRP A 333 13.02 -10.01 -12.35
N ILE A 334 11.90 -9.61 -12.92
CA ILE A 334 11.76 -8.36 -13.68
C ILE A 334 12.07 -7.13 -12.81
N ARG A 335 11.86 -7.23 -11.52
CA ARG A 335 12.02 -6.12 -10.56
C ARG A 335 13.38 -6.06 -9.91
N GLU A 336 14.01 -7.20 -9.65
CA GLU A 336 15.28 -7.28 -8.91
C GLU A 336 16.40 -6.39 -9.45
N PRO A 337 16.60 -6.26 -10.77
CA PRO A 337 17.63 -5.38 -11.30
C PRO A 337 17.40 -3.90 -11.01
N TYR A 338 16.19 -3.51 -10.60
CA TYR A 338 15.75 -2.13 -10.54
C TYR A 338 15.31 -1.68 -9.15
N TYR A 339 14.93 -2.63 -8.29
CA TYR A 339 14.44 -2.37 -6.95
C TYR A 339 15.07 -3.32 -5.94
N ASP A 340 15.61 -2.77 -4.89
CA ASP A 340 16.09 -3.52 -3.72
C ASP A 340 15.01 -3.75 -2.67
N ILE A 341 13.75 -3.55 -3.05
CA ILE A 341 12.58 -3.84 -2.23
C ILE A 341 11.90 -5.12 -2.69
N ASP A 342 11.48 -5.92 -1.72
CA ASP A 342 10.75 -7.14 -1.99
C ASP A 342 9.33 -6.83 -2.48
N MET A 343 8.96 -7.35 -3.66
CA MET A 343 7.66 -7.12 -4.28
C MET A 343 7.02 -8.47 -4.61
N CYS A 344 6.55 -9.18 -3.59
CA CYS A 344 5.80 -10.41 -3.78
C CYS A 344 4.44 -10.18 -4.46
N MET A 345 3.96 -11.16 -5.19
CA MET A 345 2.59 -11.22 -5.71
C MET A 345 1.66 -11.75 -4.62
N ASP A 346 0.47 -11.18 -4.54
CA ASP A 346 -0.63 -11.73 -3.75
C ASP A 346 -1.52 -12.56 -4.68
N PHE A 347 -1.78 -13.82 -4.30
CA PHE A 347 -2.59 -14.72 -5.11
C PHE A 347 -3.96 -14.93 -4.46
N THR A 348 -5.02 -14.90 -5.29
CA THR A 348 -6.37 -15.29 -4.90
C THR A 348 -6.83 -16.40 -5.82
N LEU A 349 -7.16 -17.57 -5.26
CA LEU A 349 -7.66 -18.70 -6.03
C LEU A 349 -9.18 -18.81 -5.89
N ASN A 350 -9.87 -18.82 -7.01
CA ASN A 350 -11.31 -18.96 -7.09
C ASN A 350 -11.67 -20.32 -7.70
N SER A 351 -12.63 -21.03 -7.11
CA SER A 351 -13.17 -22.25 -7.70
C SER A 351 -14.45 -21.91 -8.47
N PRO A 352 -14.55 -22.23 -9.76
CA PRO A 352 -15.77 -22.01 -10.55
C PRO A 352 -17.01 -22.72 -9.99
N MET A 353 -16.81 -23.78 -9.23
CA MET A 353 -17.90 -24.63 -8.69
C MET A 353 -18.51 -24.09 -7.40
N LYS A 354 -17.88 -23.19 -6.69
CA LYS A 354 -18.31 -22.67 -5.37
C LYS A 354 -18.60 -21.16 -5.36
N GLY A 355 -18.58 -20.50 -6.52
CA GLY A 355 -18.57 -19.04 -6.59
C GLY A 355 -17.23 -18.47 -6.11
N TYR A 356 -17.12 -17.16 -6.12
CA TYR A 356 -15.92 -16.46 -5.63
C TYR A 356 -15.74 -16.71 -4.13
N VAL A 357 -14.92 -17.68 -3.77
CA VAL A 357 -14.43 -17.83 -2.41
C VAL A 357 -13.08 -17.11 -2.38
N ASN A 358 -13.05 -15.93 -1.81
CA ASN A 358 -11.82 -15.15 -1.61
C ASN A 358 -10.91 -15.87 -0.61
N ASN A 359 -10.09 -16.77 -1.09
CA ASN A 359 -8.95 -17.27 -0.35
C ASN A 359 -7.73 -16.46 -0.80
N ILE A 360 -7.43 -15.38 -0.09
CA ILE A 360 -6.24 -14.56 -0.36
C ILE A 360 -5.02 -15.32 0.17
N TYR A 361 -4.10 -15.61 -0.73
CA TYR A 361 -2.85 -16.29 -0.43
C TYR A 361 -1.73 -15.27 -0.48
N HIS A 362 -1.27 -14.83 0.68
CA HIS A 362 -0.06 -14.02 0.80
C HIS A 362 1.15 -14.95 0.78
N GLY A 363 2.13 -14.67 -0.07
CA GLY A 363 3.34 -15.46 -0.15
C GLY A 363 3.94 -15.71 1.25
N GLY A 364 4.00 -16.99 1.66
CA GLY A 364 4.56 -17.44 2.93
C GLY A 364 3.58 -17.75 4.06
N GLN A 365 2.27 -17.68 3.86
CA GLN A 365 1.29 -18.15 4.86
C GLN A 365 0.77 -19.56 4.53
N GLU A 366 0.37 -20.30 5.58
CA GLU A 366 -0.18 -21.65 5.46
C GLU A 366 -1.33 -21.71 4.47
N ASN A 367 -1.12 -22.45 3.38
CA ASN A 367 -1.99 -22.46 2.25
C ASN A 367 -2.03 -23.84 1.63
N PRO A 368 -3.17 -24.26 1.05
CA PRO A 368 -3.19 -25.46 0.23
C PRO A 368 -2.27 -25.37 -1.00
N PHE A 369 -1.79 -24.17 -1.35
CA PHE A 369 -0.83 -23.95 -2.43
C PHE A 369 0.41 -23.29 -1.84
N LYS A 370 1.51 -24.00 -1.78
CA LYS A 370 2.81 -23.41 -1.50
C LYS A 370 3.34 -22.80 -2.79
N ILE A 371 3.44 -21.48 -2.82
CA ILE A 371 4.26 -20.84 -3.85
C ILE A 371 5.70 -21.21 -3.53
N LYS A 372 6.25 -22.12 -4.33
CA LYS A 372 7.59 -22.64 -4.19
C LYS A 372 8.58 -21.79 -4.99
N PRO A 373 9.87 -21.87 -4.67
CA PRO A 373 10.90 -21.47 -5.63
C PRO A 373 10.66 -22.15 -6.97
N ILE A 374 10.83 -21.41 -8.06
CA ILE A 374 10.49 -21.93 -9.40
C ILE A 374 11.27 -23.21 -9.76
N ASP A 375 12.53 -23.30 -9.36
CA ASP A 375 13.35 -24.49 -9.61
C ASP A 375 12.77 -25.73 -8.91
N GLU A 376 12.27 -25.57 -7.68
CA GLU A 376 11.61 -26.65 -6.93
C GLU A 376 10.30 -27.09 -7.61
N ALA A 377 9.50 -26.10 -8.08
CA ALA A 377 8.25 -26.40 -8.79
C ALA A 377 8.50 -27.12 -10.13
N VAL A 378 9.54 -26.71 -10.86
CA VAL A 378 9.99 -27.36 -12.10
C VAL A 378 10.47 -28.78 -11.86
N ASP A 379 11.27 -29.00 -10.81
CA ASP A 379 11.77 -30.32 -10.45
C ASP A 379 10.63 -31.27 -10.07
N GLU A 380 9.66 -30.80 -9.29
CA GLU A 380 8.49 -31.61 -8.93
C GLU A 380 7.61 -31.92 -10.14
N TRP A 381 7.42 -30.97 -11.04
CA TRP A 381 6.69 -31.19 -12.29
C TRP A 381 7.36 -32.25 -13.15
N ASN A 382 8.67 -32.16 -13.33
CA ASN A 382 9.45 -33.17 -14.06
C ASN A 382 9.38 -34.53 -13.41
N LYS A 383 9.50 -34.62 -12.06
CA LYS A 383 9.37 -35.86 -11.31
C LYS A 383 7.98 -36.50 -11.44
N ALA A 384 6.94 -35.71 -11.44
CA ALA A 384 5.56 -36.18 -11.61
C ALA A 384 5.31 -36.84 -12.98
N HIS A 385 6.15 -36.53 -13.98
CA HIS A 385 6.07 -37.08 -15.34
C HIS A 385 7.19 -38.08 -15.66
N PHE A 386 7.93 -38.56 -14.64
CA PHE A 386 9.00 -39.51 -14.77
C PHE A 386 8.57 -40.90 -14.22
N ASP A 387 8.64 -41.94 -15.06
CA ASP A 387 8.39 -43.33 -14.67
C ASP A 387 9.68 -43.95 -14.11
N SER A 388 9.75 -44.04 -12.79
CA SER A 388 10.94 -44.55 -12.09
C SER A 388 11.19 -46.04 -12.33
N GLU A 389 10.16 -46.83 -12.68
CA GLU A 389 10.33 -48.27 -12.96
C GLU A 389 10.97 -48.47 -14.33
N LYS A 390 10.64 -47.66 -15.29
CA LYS A 390 11.20 -47.70 -16.66
C LYS A 390 12.42 -46.80 -16.83
N ASN A 391 12.72 -45.93 -15.85
CA ASN A 391 13.77 -44.92 -15.90
C ASN A 391 13.67 -44.00 -17.13
N GLU A 392 12.43 -43.58 -17.50
CA GLU A 392 12.15 -42.73 -18.64
C GLU A 392 10.98 -41.77 -18.33
N TYR A 393 10.87 -40.69 -19.09
CA TYR A 393 9.72 -39.80 -19.01
C TYR A 393 8.48 -40.39 -19.67
N LEU A 394 7.31 -40.00 -19.20
CA LEU A 394 6.03 -40.43 -19.78
C LEU A 394 5.97 -40.12 -21.30
N PRO A 395 5.32 -40.94 -22.12
CA PRO A 395 5.25 -40.75 -23.55
C PRO A 395 4.70 -39.35 -23.90
N GLY A 396 5.45 -38.64 -24.74
CA GLY A 396 5.10 -37.29 -25.18
C GLY A 396 5.43 -36.15 -24.19
N PHE A 397 6.04 -36.49 -23.05
CA PHE A 397 6.53 -35.48 -22.11
C PHE A 397 7.98 -35.09 -22.42
N THR A 398 8.25 -33.79 -22.46
CA THR A 398 9.61 -33.26 -22.53
C THR A 398 9.92 -32.56 -21.21
N PRO A 399 11.02 -32.87 -20.51
CA PRO A 399 11.41 -32.19 -19.28
C PRO A 399 11.54 -30.69 -19.50
N ILE A 400 10.93 -29.93 -18.62
CA ILE A 400 10.97 -28.46 -18.66
C ILE A 400 12.13 -27.93 -17.82
N LYS A 401 12.56 -26.71 -18.10
CA LYS A 401 13.65 -26.04 -17.38
C LYS A 401 13.42 -24.54 -17.27
N TRP A 402 13.67 -24.02 -16.08
CA TRP A 402 13.71 -22.58 -15.84
C TRP A 402 15.06 -21.98 -16.27
N HIS A 403 15.02 -20.90 -17.04
CA HIS A 403 16.23 -20.23 -17.56
C HIS A 403 16.38 -18.79 -17.07
N GLY A 404 15.50 -18.31 -16.21
CA GLY A 404 15.36 -16.88 -15.89
C GLY A 404 14.52 -16.14 -16.92
N CYS A 405 14.26 -14.87 -16.67
CA CYS A 405 13.56 -14.02 -17.64
C CYS A 405 14.52 -13.48 -18.70
N LYS A 406 13.99 -13.24 -19.92
CA LYS A 406 14.78 -12.76 -21.06
C LYS A 406 14.84 -11.23 -21.13
N ILE A 407 13.98 -10.52 -20.36
CA ILE A 407 13.87 -9.04 -20.39
C ILE A 407 14.82 -8.40 -19.37
#